data_4bf25a4b320a3a69edcef751a6ffc056
#
_entry.id   4bf25a4b320a3a69edcef751a6ffc056
#
_cell.length_a   1.000
_cell.length_b   1.000
_cell.length_c   1.000
_cell.angle_alpha   90.00
_cell.angle_beta   90.00
_cell.angle_gamma   90.00
#
_symmetry.space_group_name_H-M   'P 1'
#
loop_
_entity.id
_entity.type
_entity.pdbx_description
1 polymer ?
#
loop_
_entity_poly.entity_id
_entity_poly.type
_entity_poly.pdbx_seq_one_letter_code
_entity_poly.pdbx_strand_id
1 'polypeptide(L)'
;FNDDLEPRDQKKIPVMVWIHGGAFVEGTSSMALYDGAEMASKGIVFVSINYRLGVLGFLAHPDLSRESTKGISGNYGTLDQIQALKWIQKNIESFGGDKDNVTILGESSGATSVSHLLATQTAKGLFHKAILQSLTLPPMAHLVNDNYGLISAQKQGVSLQRLLSDRSIGGMRDRLAE
;
A
#
# COMPACT_ATOMS: atom_id res chain seq x y z
N PHE A 1 23.61 19.10 33.74
CA PHE A 1 23.31 18.07 32.75
C PHE A 1 24.13 16.87 33.13
N ASN A 2 23.51 15.79 33.63
CA ASN A 2 24.21 14.53 33.92
C ASN A 2 24.24 13.73 32.62
N ASP A 3 25.44 13.58 32.09
CA ASP A 3 25.78 12.75 30.92
C ASP A 3 25.94 11.24 31.23
N ASP A 4 25.46 10.80 32.41
CA ASP A 4 25.59 9.41 32.88
C ASP A 4 24.31 8.60 32.73
N LEU A 5 23.49 8.86 31.68
CA LEU A 5 22.45 7.93 31.31
C LEU A 5 23.07 6.87 30.41
N GLU A 6 23.54 5.77 31.02
CA GLU A 6 23.76 4.51 30.33
C GLU A 6 22.61 4.28 29.34
N PRO A 7 22.85 3.83 28.08
CA PRO A 7 21.81 3.48 27.15
C PRO A 7 20.94 2.44 27.86
N ARG A 8 19.76 2.85 28.35
CA ARG A 8 18.78 1.87 28.82
C ARG A 8 18.60 0.90 27.68
N ASP A 9 18.79 -0.37 27.97
CA ASP A 9 18.46 -1.49 27.10
C ASP A 9 16.93 -1.41 26.86
N GLN A 10 16.55 -0.46 25.98
CA GLN A 10 15.14 -0.20 25.69
C GLN A 10 14.67 -1.39 24.88
N LYS A 11 13.97 -2.29 25.55
CA LYS A 11 13.31 -3.43 24.92
C LYS A 11 12.47 -2.88 23.76
N LYS A 12 12.95 -3.12 22.53
CA LYS A 12 12.23 -2.76 21.32
C LYS A 12 10.86 -3.43 21.33
N ILE A 13 9.83 -2.67 21.01
CA ILE A 13 8.45 -3.12 21.06
C ILE A 13 7.93 -3.53 19.68
N PRO A 14 7.02 -4.52 19.59
CA PRO A 14 6.49 -4.97 18.30
C PRO A 14 5.80 -3.84 17.54
N VAL A 15 5.87 -3.92 16.21
CA VAL A 15 5.27 -2.96 15.29
C VAL A 15 4.08 -3.61 14.58
N MET A 16 2.95 -2.91 14.53
CA MET A 16 1.79 -3.28 13.72
C MET A 16 1.52 -2.20 12.68
N VAL A 17 1.42 -2.59 11.42
CA VAL A 17 1.19 -1.68 10.29
C VAL A 17 -0.19 -1.95 9.72
N TRP A 18 -1.11 -0.98 9.91
CA TRP A 18 -2.46 -1.03 9.40
C TRP A 18 -2.57 -0.55 7.98
N ILE A 19 -3.19 -1.35 7.11
CA ILE A 19 -3.54 -1.04 5.74
C ILE A 19 -5.06 -1.01 5.64
N HIS A 20 -5.64 0.18 5.46
CA HIS A 20 -7.08 0.36 5.44
C HIS A 20 -7.73 -0.28 4.21
N GLY A 21 -9.02 -0.63 4.35
CA GLY A 21 -9.89 -1.07 3.26
C GLY A 21 -10.50 0.09 2.47
N GLY A 22 -11.65 -0.17 1.82
CA GLY A 22 -12.37 0.81 1.01
C GLY A 22 -12.30 0.52 -0.49
N ALA A 23 -12.26 -0.77 -0.86
CA ALA A 23 -12.33 -1.26 -2.24
C ALA A 23 -11.26 -0.66 -3.18
N PHE A 24 -10.14 -0.17 -2.65
CA PHE A 24 -9.09 0.57 -3.36
C PHE A 24 -9.54 1.92 -3.95
N VAL A 25 -10.72 2.41 -3.64
CA VAL A 25 -11.27 3.68 -4.19
C VAL A 25 -11.46 4.75 -3.13
N GLU A 26 -11.60 4.37 -1.88
CA GLU A 26 -11.78 5.28 -0.74
C GLU A 26 -11.04 4.78 0.50
N GLY A 27 -11.03 5.59 1.56
CA GLY A 27 -10.41 5.25 2.84
C GLY A 27 -9.24 6.18 3.19
N THR A 28 -8.90 6.18 4.47
CA THR A 28 -7.77 6.96 5.00
C THR A 28 -7.31 6.36 6.32
N SER A 29 -6.02 6.53 6.62
CA SER A 29 -5.42 6.14 7.91
C SER A 29 -5.93 6.95 9.10
N SER A 30 -6.51 8.14 8.86
CA SER A 30 -6.96 9.07 9.89
C SER A 30 -8.41 8.85 10.37
N MET A 31 -9.07 7.78 9.98
CA MET A 31 -10.38 7.42 10.52
C MET A 31 -10.28 7.14 12.03
N ALA A 32 -11.20 7.66 12.81
CA ALA A 32 -11.22 7.43 14.25
C ALA A 32 -11.27 5.93 14.65
N LEU A 33 -11.85 5.10 13.78
CA LEU A 33 -11.87 3.64 13.93
C LEU A 33 -10.45 3.01 13.92
N TYR A 34 -9.48 3.68 13.33
CA TYR A 34 -8.10 3.21 13.19
C TYR A 34 -7.14 3.92 14.16
N ASP A 35 -7.69 4.54 15.22
CA ASP A 35 -6.86 5.13 16.27
C ASP A 35 -6.04 4.04 16.96
N GLY A 36 -4.73 4.21 16.95
CA GLY A 36 -3.78 3.25 17.52
C GLY A 36 -3.56 3.39 19.02
N ALA A 37 -4.23 4.31 19.73
CA ALA A 37 -4.00 4.57 21.15
C ALA A 37 -4.19 3.31 22.03
N GLU A 38 -5.22 2.53 21.78
CA GLU A 38 -5.45 1.26 22.46
C GLU A 38 -4.32 0.25 22.23
N MET A 39 -3.81 0.15 21.02
CA MET A 39 -2.68 -0.74 20.70
C MET A 39 -1.38 -0.24 21.34
N ALA A 40 -1.16 1.08 21.31
CA ALA A 40 -0.01 1.71 21.97
C ALA A 40 -0.03 1.48 23.48
N SER A 41 -1.18 1.55 24.14
CA SER A 41 -1.32 1.27 25.57
C SER A 41 -0.95 -0.17 25.95
N LYS A 42 -1.00 -1.09 24.97
CA LYS A 42 -0.61 -2.51 25.12
C LYS A 42 0.84 -2.79 24.74
N GLY A 43 1.64 -1.75 24.53
CA GLY A 43 3.06 -1.87 24.20
C GLY A 43 3.32 -2.25 22.72
N ILE A 44 2.56 -1.67 21.81
CA ILE A 44 2.71 -1.88 20.35
C ILE A 44 2.95 -0.51 19.70
N VAL A 45 3.95 -0.40 18.82
CA VAL A 45 4.04 0.72 17.89
C VAL A 45 3.04 0.48 16.76
N PHE A 46 1.95 1.23 16.77
CA PHE A 46 0.92 1.13 15.74
C PHE A 46 1.15 2.19 14.66
N VAL A 47 1.23 1.75 13.40
CA VAL A 47 1.44 2.61 12.24
C VAL A 47 0.30 2.40 11.27
N SER A 48 -0.49 3.43 10.99
CA SER A 48 -1.49 3.42 9.93
C SER A 48 -0.95 4.15 8.70
N ILE A 49 -1.09 3.56 7.52
CA ILE A 49 -0.53 4.11 6.28
C ILE A 49 -1.63 4.56 5.33
N ASN A 50 -1.34 5.60 4.55
CA ASN A 50 -2.10 5.96 3.36
C ASN A 50 -1.38 5.45 2.11
N TYR A 51 -2.16 5.21 1.06
CA TYR A 51 -1.67 4.83 -0.26
C TYR A 51 -2.60 5.41 -1.33
N ARG A 52 -2.12 5.61 -2.54
CA ARG A 52 -2.93 6.13 -3.64
C ARG A 52 -4.08 5.19 -3.97
N LEU A 53 -5.25 5.76 -4.19
CA LEU A 53 -6.52 5.08 -4.41
C LEU A 53 -7.06 5.37 -5.81
N GLY A 54 -8.08 4.59 -6.21
CA GLY A 54 -8.80 4.77 -7.46
C GLY A 54 -7.87 4.75 -8.67
N VAL A 55 -8.14 5.57 -9.64
CA VAL A 55 -7.34 5.67 -10.88
C VAL A 55 -5.93 6.18 -10.63
N LEU A 56 -5.71 7.04 -9.64
CA LEU A 56 -4.37 7.53 -9.29
C LEU A 56 -3.49 6.41 -8.70
N GLY A 57 -4.10 5.45 -8.03
CA GLY A 57 -3.40 4.31 -7.42
C GLY A 57 -3.27 3.09 -8.32
N PHE A 58 -4.21 2.88 -9.25
CA PHE A 58 -4.35 1.57 -9.89
C PHE A 58 -4.60 1.60 -11.40
N LEU A 59 -4.53 2.77 -12.05
CA LEU A 59 -4.68 2.87 -13.51
C LEU A 59 -3.52 2.19 -14.23
N ALA A 60 -3.83 1.20 -15.06
CA ALA A 60 -2.90 0.69 -16.05
C ALA A 60 -3.22 1.29 -17.43
N HIS A 61 -2.21 1.75 -18.15
CA HIS A 61 -2.35 2.32 -19.48
C HIS A 61 -1.09 2.05 -20.30
N PRO A 62 -1.18 1.82 -21.65
CA PRO A 62 -0.02 1.59 -22.48
C PRO A 62 1.03 2.73 -22.39
N ASP A 63 0.58 3.98 -22.34
CA ASP A 63 1.48 5.13 -22.23
C ASP A 63 2.21 5.17 -20.90
N LEU A 64 1.50 4.90 -19.79
CA LEU A 64 2.12 4.76 -18.47
C LEU A 64 3.14 3.62 -18.43
N SER A 65 2.83 2.52 -19.11
CA SER A 65 3.78 1.40 -19.20
C SER A 65 5.03 1.78 -20.01
N ARG A 66 4.90 2.63 -21.06
CA ARG A 66 6.06 3.14 -21.82
C ARG A 66 6.94 4.10 -21.01
N GLU A 67 6.38 4.84 -20.08
CA GLU A 67 7.13 5.70 -19.15
C GLU A 67 7.92 4.88 -18.10
N SER A 68 7.51 3.66 -17.83
CA SER A 68 8.14 2.80 -16.82
C SER A 68 9.37 2.08 -17.40
N THR A 69 10.48 2.11 -16.67
CA THR A 69 11.69 1.34 -17.03
C THR A 69 11.48 -0.17 -17.07
N LYS A 70 10.39 -0.65 -16.45
CA LYS A 70 9.99 -2.07 -16.41
C LYS A 70 8.91 -2.41 -17.43
N GLY A 71 8.40 -1.44 -18.20
CA GLY A 71 7.31 -1.65 -19.15
C GLY A 71 5.97 -2.00 -18.52
N ILE A 72 5.74 -1.61 -17.27
CA ILE A 72 4.52 -1.93 -16.50
C ILE A 72 3.87 -0.67 -15.95
N SER A 73 2.54 -0.74 -15.73
CA SER A 73 1.75 0.31 -15.07
C SER A 73 0.64 -0.31 -14.20
N GLY A 74 -0.03 0.51 -13.43
CA GLY A 74 -0.94 0.06 -12.38
C GLY A 74 -0.18 -0.20 -11.07
N ASN A 75 -0.85 -0.65 -10.05
CA ASN A 75 -0.27 -1.02 -8.75
C ASN A 75 0.51 0.09 -8.02
N TYR A 76 0.30 1.36 -8.37
CA TYR A 76 1.01 2.48 -7.73
C TYR A 76 0.66 2.57 -6.23
N GLY A 77 -0.61 2.29 -5.86
CA GLY A 77 -1.03 2.19 -4.46
C GLY A 77 -0.29 1.07 -3.72
N THR A 78 -0.07 -0.09 -4.36
CA THR A 78 0.74 -1.17 -3.78
C THR A 78 2.21 -0.77 -3.64
N LEU A 79 2.75 -0.03 -4.59
CA LEU A 79 4.12 0.50 -4.49
C LEU A 79 4.26 1.52 -3.37
N ASP A 80 3.23 2.34 -3.10
CA ASP A 80 3.18 3.25 -1.95
C ASP A 80 3.23 2.46 -0.63
N GLN A 81 2.48 1.36 -0.52
CA GLN A 81 2.51 0.47 0.64
C GLN A 81 3.91 -0.14 0.85
N ILE A 82 4.55 -0.61 -0.22
CA ILE A 82 5.93 -1.12 -0.15
C ILE A 82 6.90 -0.01 0.29
N GLN A 83 6.72 1.21 -0.20
CA GLN A 83 7.56 2.34 0.20
C GLN A 83 7.37 2.71 1.68
N ALA A 84 6.14 2.64 2.19
CA ALA A 84 5.85 2.82 3.61
C ALA A 84 6.55 1.75 4.46
N LEU A 85 6.50 0.48 4.05
CA LEU A 85 7.20 -0.61 4.74
C LEU A 85 8.73 -0.42 4.73
N LYS A 86 9.30 0.05 3.63
CA LYS A 86 10.74 0.40 3.57
C LYS A 86 11.07 1.55 4.52
N TRP A 87 10.21 2.55 4.63
CA TRP A 87 10.37 3.64 5.58
C TRP A 87 10.34 3.13 7.01
N ILE A 88 9.42 2.22 7.34
CA ILE A 88 9.31 1.58 8.66
C ILE A 88 10.61 0.85 8.98
N GLN A 89 11.13 0.02 8.08
CA GLN A 89 12.39 -0.70 8.28
C GLN A 89 13.57 0.24 8.57
N LYS A 90 13.58 1.43 7.98
CA LYS A 90 14.65 2.40 8.14
C LYS A 90 14.53 3.24 9.42
N ASN A 91 13.31 3.52 9.89
CA ASN A 91 13.09 4.60 10.85
C ASN A 91 12.41 4.15 12.15
N ILE A 92 11.74 2.98 12.19
CA ILE A 92 10.85 2.63 13.30
C ILE A 92 11.55 2.47 14.64
N GLU A 93 12.85 2.19 14.64
CA GLU A 93 13.66 2.09 15.86
C GLU A 93 13.74 3.44 16.59
N SER A 94 13.72 4.56 15.86
CA SER A 94 13.67 5.91 16.44
C SER A 94 12.34 6.19 17.17
N PHE A 95 11.34 5.37 16.97
CA PHE A 95 10.04 5.40 17.64
C PHE A 95 9.88 4.28 18.68
N GLY A 96 10.97 3.59 19.03
CA GLY A 96 10.97 2.49 19.98
C GLY A 96 10.50 1.16 19.41
N GLY A 97 10.19 1.09 18.12
CA GLY A 97 9.72 -0.12 17.46
C GLY A 97 10.84 -1.09 17.10
N ASP A 98 10.48 -2.37 17.05
CA ASP A 98 11.35 -3.44 16.59
C ASP A 98 11.16 -3.66 15.09
N LYS A 99 12.13 -3.25 14.27
CA LYS A 99 12.09 -3.46 12.81
C LYS A 99 12.11 -4.95 12.42
N ASP A 100 12.60 -5.82 13.31
CA ASP A 100 12.67 -7.26 13.10
C ASP A 100 11.42 -7.99 13.64
N ASN A 101 10.41 -7.24 14.12
CA ASN A 101 9.13 -7.74 14.60
C ASN A 101 7.96 -6.91 14.09
N VAL A 102 7.84 -6.83 12.76
CA VAL A 102 6.81 -6.06 12.06
C VAL A 102 5.68 -7.00 11.61
N THR A 103 4.46 -6.69 12.02
CA THR A 103 3.23 -7.36 11.57
C THR A 103 2.46 -6.40 10.65
N ILE A 104 2.14 -6.81 9.43
CA ILE A 104 1.21 -6.09 8.57
C ILE A 104 -0.20 -6.64 8.78
N LEU A 105 -1.20 -5.76 8.78
CA LEU A 105 -2.59 -6.17 8.91
C LEU A 105 -3.50 -5.28 8.08
N GLY A 106 -4.59 -5.85 7.59
CA GLY A 106 -5.57 -5.11 6.81
C GLY A 106 -6.93 -5.80 6.79
N GLU A 107 -7.95 -5.02 6.50
CA GLU A 107 -9.34 -5.48 6.37
C GLU A 107 -9.82 -5.21 4.95
N SER A 108 -10.67 -6.13 4.40
CA SER A 108 -11.28 -5.99 3.06
C SER A 108 -10.20 -5.81 1.98
N SER A 109 -10.22 -4.74 1.19
CA SER A 109 -9.14 -4.43 0.21
C SER A 109 -7.77 -4.22 0.86
N GLY A 110 -7.72 -3.83 2.16
CA GLY A 110 -6.48 -3.84 2.94
C GLY A 110 -5.95 -5.27 3.15
N ALA A 111 -6.82 -6.24 3.41
CA ALA A 111 -6.43 -7.65 3.48
C ALA A 111 -5.98 -8.19 2.12
N THR A 112 -6.64 -7.76 1.03
CA THR A 112 -6.19 -8.05 -0.35
C THR A 112 -4.80 -7.47 -0.60
N SER A 113 -4.52 -6.24 -0.15
CA SER A 113 -3.18 -5.64 -0.19
C SER A 113 -2.15 -6.49 0.57
N VAL A 114 -2.47 -6.92 1.78
CA VAL A 114 -1.59 -7.82 2.57
C VAL A 114 -1.30 -9.10 1.80
N SER A 115 -2.29 -9.70 1.13
CA SER A 115 -2.09 -10.91 0.33
C SER A 115 -1.14 -10.68 -0.86
N HIS A 116 -1.25 -9.53 -1.51
CA HIS A 116 -0.33 -9.13 -2.60
C HIS A 116 1.09 -8.92 -2.09
N LEU A 117 1.26 -8.28 -0.92
CA LEU A 117 2.56 -8.07 -0.30
C LEU A 117 3.25 -9.39 0.08
N LEU A 118 2.48 -10.39 0.54
CA LEU A 118 3.00 -11.73 0.82
C LEU A 118 3.56 -12.42 -0.45
N ALA A 119 2.94 -12.18 -1.61
CA ALA A 119 3.35 -12.75 -2.90
C ALA A 119 4.45 -11.95 -3.62
N THR A 120 4.75 -10.72 -3.16
CA THR A 120 5.60 -9.78 -3.88
C THR A 120 7.05 -9.83 -3.42
N GLN A 121 7.98 -10.18 -4.32
CA GLN A 121 9.41 -10.26 -4.02
C GLN A 121 9.99 -8.93 -3.49
N THR A 122 9.49 -7.78 -3.96
CA THR A 122 9.95 -6.46 -3.53
C THR A 122 9.56 -6.10 -2.10
N ALA A 123 8.62 -6.84 -1.50
CA ALA A 123 8.22 -6.70 -0.10
C ALA A 123 8.92 -7.73 0.83
N LYS A 124 9.71 -8.64 0.27
CA LYS A 124 10.42 -9.66 1.04
C LYS A 124 11.36 -9.03 2.08
N GLY A 125 11.23 -9.46 3.33
CA GLY A 125 12.04 -8.99 4.45
C GLY A 125 11.60 -7.65 5.04
N LEU A 126 10.50 -7.03 4.53
CA LEU A 126 9.98 -5.78 5.09
C LEU A 126 9.00 -6.01 6.24
N PHE A 127 8.51 -7.21 6.43
CA PHE A 127 7.63 -7.61 7.53
C PHE A 127 7.83 -9.11 7.86
N HIS A 128 7.30 -9.54 9.00
CA HIS A 128 7.55 -10.86 9.59
C HIS A 128 6.27 -11.66 9.80
N LYS A 129 5.14 -10.97 9.97
CA LYS A 129 3.83 -11.56 10.25
C LYS A 129 2.75 -10.82 9.47
N ALA A 130 1.64 -11.50 9.20
CA ALA A 130 0.52 -10.93 8.47
C ALA A 130 -0.81 -11.35 9.10
N ILE A 131 -1.78 -10.41 9.13
CA ILE A 131 -3.16 -10.64 9.56
C ILE A 131 -4.06 -10.14 8.43
N LEU A 132 -4.94 -11.01 7.95
CA LEU A 132 -5.87 -10.73 6.86
C LEU A 132 -7.30 -10.86 7.39
N GLN A 133 -8.03 -9.75 7.47
CA GLN A 133 -9.40 -9.72 7.95
C GLN A 133 -10.35 -9.54 6.76
N SER A 134 -11.33 -10.43 6.63
CA SER A 134 -12.31 -10.38 5.54
C SER A 134 -11.65 -10.35 4.15
N LEU A 135 -10.64 -11.21 3.93
CA LEU A 135 -9.92 -11.28 2.66
C LEU A 135 -10.87 -11.60 1.51
N THR A 136 -10.83 -10.78 0.48
CA THR A 136 -11.48 -11.04 -0.81
C THR A 136 -10.42 -11.04 -1.90
N LEU A 137 -10.39 -12.07 -2.72
CA LEU A 137 -9.50 -12.18 -3.88
C LEU A 137 -10.35 -12.11 -5.16
N PRO A 138 -10.66 -10.91 -5.67
CA PRO A 138 -11.41 -10.77 -6.92
C PRO A 138 -10.54 -11.27 -8.09
N PRO A 139 -11.15 -11.74 -9.17
CA PRO A 139 -10.44 -12.03 -10.40
C PRO A 139 -9.65 -10.80 -10.85
N MET A 140 -8.38 -10.99 -11.20
CA MET A 140 -7.50 -9.90 -11.63
C MET A 140 -7.27 -9.94 -13.14
N ALA A 141 -7.44 -8.80 -13.80
CA ALA A 141 -7.09 -8.65 -15.19
C ALA A 141 -5.58 -8.72 -15.40
N HIS A 142 -5.12 -9.40 -16.45
CA HIS A 142 -3.73 -9.30 -16.87
C HIS A 142 -3.44 -7.88 -17.39
N LEU A 143 -2.18 -7.49 -17.34
CA LEU A 143 -1.79 -6.14 -17.77
C LEU A 143 -2.13 -5.88 -19.25
N VAL A 144 -1.76 -6.79 -20.14
CA VAL A 144 -1.83 -6.60 -21.59
C VAL A 144 -2.86 -7.50 -22.27
N ASN A 145 -2.98 -8.74 -21.84
CA ASN A 145 -3.82 -9.75 -22.49
C ASN A 145 -5.15 -9.94 -21.77
N ASP A 146 -6.23 -10.10 -22.52
CA ASP A 146 -7.52 -10.51 -21.97
C ASP A 146 -7.42 -11.96 -21.45
N ASN A 147 -8.03 -12.23 -20.30
CA ASN A 147 -8.00 -13.55 -19.68
C ASN A 147 -9.29 -13.83 -18.89
N TYR A 148 -9.72 -15.07 -18.87
CA TYR A 148 -10.87 -15.54 -18.11
C TYR A 148 -12.12 -14.64 -18.23
N GLY A 149 -12.39 -14.10 -19.42
CA GLY A 149 -13.49 -13.16 -19.66
C GLY A 149 -13.26 -11.73 -19.16
N LEU A 150 -12.10 -11.42 -18.62
CA LEU A 150 -11.72 -10.07 -18.20
C LEU A 150 -10.96 -9.36 -19.32
N ILE A 151 -11.35 -8.12 -19.57
CA ILE A 151 -10.60 -7.19 -20.44
C ILE A 151 -9.31 -6.80 -19.72
N SER A 152 -8.19 -6.79 -20.44
CA SER A 152 -6.88 -6.44 -19.86
C SER A 152 -6.86 -5.05 -19.25
N ALA A 153 -6.05 -4.88 -18.21
CA ALA A 153 -6.00 -3.63 -17.43
C ALA A 153 -5.62 -2.42 -18.30
N GLN A 154 -4.69 -2.59 -19.28
CA GLN A 154 -4.37 -1.50 -20.22
C GLN A 154 -5.53 -1.15 -21.14
N LYS A 155 -6.32 -2.11 -21.63
CA LYS A 155 -7.51 -1.82 -22.43
C LYS A 155 -8.59 -1.09 -21.62
N GLN A 156 -8.74 -1.43 -20.34
CA GLN A 156 -9.63 -0.69 -19.44
C GLN A 156 -9.17 0.76 -19.28
N GLY A 157 -7.88 1.02 -19.13
CA GLY A 157 -7.31 2.37 -19.06
C GLY A 157 -7.54 3.17 -20.33
N VAL A 158 -7.36 2.56 -21.51
CA VAL A 158 -7.68 3.19 -22.79
C VAL A 158 -9.18 3.51 -22.92
N SER A 159 -10.05 2.62 -22.41
CA SER A 159 -11.48 2.87 -22.38
C SER A 159 -11.83 4.05 -21.47
N LEU A 160 -11.22 4.15 -20.30
CA LEU A 160 -11.39 5.29 -19.41
C LEU A 160 -10.92 6.58 -20.09
N GLN A 161 -9.76 6.59 -20.74
CA GLN A 161 -9.26 7.76 -21.49
C GLN A 161 -10.28 8.25 -22.51
N ARG A 162 -10.89 7.34 -23.27
CA ARG A 162 -11.91 7.66 -24.26
C ARG A 162 -13.18 8.25 -23.62
N LEU A 163 -13.62 7.68 -22.49
CA LEU A 163 -14.79 8.19 -21.74
C LEU A 163 -14.57 9.61 -21.24
N LEU A 164 -13.33 9.93 -20.81
CA LEU A 164 -12.94 11.27 -20.37
C LEU A 164 -12.70 12.24 -21.55
N SER A 165 -12.75 11.75 -22.80
CA SER A 165 -12.46 12.51 -24.01
C SER A 165 -11.05 13.13 -23.99
N ASP A 166 -10.11 12.53 -23.28
CA ASP A 166 -8.73 13.00 -23.22
C ASP A 166 -7.90 12.43 -24.36
N ARG A 167 -7.06 13.29 -24.94
CA ARG A 167 -6.19 12.93 -26.08
C ARG A 167 -4.84 12.33 -25.65
N SER A 168 -4.49 12.50 -24.38
CA SER A 168 -3.20 12.06 -23.84
C SER A 168 -3.30 11.66 -22.38
N ILE A 169 -2.30 10.89 -21.91
CA ILE A 169 -2.19 10.55 -20.49
C ILE A 169 -1.90 11.79 -19.62
N GLY A 170 -1.26 12.82 -20.19
CA GLY A 170 -1.06 14.11 -19.53
C GLY A 170 -2.38 14.80 -19.21
N GLY A 171 -3.28 14.94 -20.20
CA GLY A 171 -4.61 15.50 -20.01
C GLY A 171 -5.43 14.72 -18.97
N MET A 172 -5.34 13.38 -18.96
CA MET A 172 -5.98 12.60 -17.91
C MET A 172 -5.42 12.90 -16.50
N ARG A 173 -4.09 13.06 -16.36
CA ARG A 173 -3.47 13.40 -15.08
C ARG A 173 -3.96 14.76 -14.55
N ASP A 174 -3.99 15.75 -15.42
CA ASP A 174 -4.45 17.10 -15.06
C ASP A 174 -5.91 17.06 -14.58
N ARG A 175 -6.79 16.40 -15.34
CA ARG A 175 -8.21 16.25 -14.98
C ARG A 175 -8.46 15.47 -13.70
N LEU A 176 -7.65 14.46 -13.41
CA LEU A 176 -7.80 13.61 -12.20
C LEU A 176 -7.20 14.27 -10.95
N ALA A 177 -6.46 15.37 -11.12
CA ALA A 177 -5.89 16.14 -10.03
C ALA A 177 -6.81 17.30 -9.56
N GLU A 178 -7.83 17.66 -10.37
CA GLU A 178 -8.90 18.64 -10.04
C GLU A 178 -9.99 17.96 -9.19
#